data_443a384541880c7d00e6be949301b2a6
#
_entry.id   443a384541880c7d00e6be949301b2a6
#
_cell.length_a   1.000
_cell.length_b   1.000
_cell.length_c   1.000
_cell.angle_alpha   90.00
_cell.angle_beta   90.00
_cell.angle_gamma   90.00
#
_symmetry.space_group_name_H-M   'P 1'
#
loop_
_entity.id
_entity.type
_entity.pdbx_description
1 polymer ?
#
loop_
_entity_poly.entity_id
_entity_poly.type
_entity_poly.pdbx_seq_one_letter_code
_entity_poly.pdbx_strand_id
1 'polypeptide(L)'
;MTAAAEARRTLHLGAFMRPVSIHTGAWRYPEAYPDANFNFGHIKRFAQRLETAKFDAFFMADHLAVLNTPMEALKRSATVTSFEPMTLLPALAAVTERLGLIATGSTTYEEPFHVARRFASLDHISGGRAAWNVVTTSNPHASLNFGIEEQMEHDERYRRAREFYDVVTGLWDSWADDAFIRDVESGLYFDPARLHTLEHEGQYFSVRGPLNIGRPIQGWPVIVQAGASEAGRQLAAETADAIFASARTLEDGQAFYSDIKTRMEKLGRNPDHMKVLPGCLVVVGKTIEEAQEKRAVLDSGVHYESAVASLSIALGTDASAFDPDGPLPDIPETNTSQSGRERTIKLAAQENLTVRQLAQRLGGYSGLAMVGTPKTIADQMEEWLEACGCDGFNIMFPYLPEGLDDFVDKVVPELQKRGIFRSEYEGPTLRENLGLPRPKNQFFD
;
A
#
# COMPACT_ATOMS: atom_id res chain seq x y z
N MET A 1 30.92 -30.59 -5.16
CA MET A 1 29.76 -29.90 -4.57
C MET A 1 29.65 -28.57 -5.29
N THR A 2 28.80 -28.47 -6.29
CA THR A 2 28.47 -27.22 -6.99
C THR A 2 27.63 -26.38 -6.04
N ALA A 3 28.14 -25.22 -5.68
CA ALA A 3 27.32 -24.20 -5.00
C ALA A 3 26.07 -24.00 -5.86
N ALA A 4 24.89 -24.23 -5.27
CA ALA A 4 23.66 -23.81 -5.89
C ALA A 4 23.79 -22.29 -6.12
N ALA A 5 23.68 -21.84 -7.37
CA ALA A 5 23.65 -20.42 -7.66
C ALA A 5 22.47 -19.87 -6.85
N GLU A 6 22.72 -18.95 -5.94
CA GLU A 6 21.66 -18.24 -5.22
C GLU A 6 20.71 -17.67 -6.29
N ALA A 7 19.43 -18.03 -6.18
CA ALA A 7 18.44 -17.54 -7.12
C ALA A 7 18.42 -16.00 -7.03
N ARG A 8 18.56 -15.33 -8.18
CA ARG A 8 18.58 -13.88 -8.25
C ARG A 8 17.28 -13.34 -7.63
N ARG A 9 17.39 -12.35 -6.75
CA ARG A 9 16.23 -11.65 -6.20
C ARG A 9 15.41 -11.01 -7.32
N THR A 10 14.11 -11.05 -7.19
CA THR A 10 13.16 -10.44 -8.13
C THR A 10 12.26 -9.43 -7.42
N LEU A 11 11.82 -8.42 -8.16
CA LEU A 11 10.92 -7.39 -7.67
C LEU A 11 9.50 -7.93 -7.50
N HIS A 12 8.83 -7.49 -6.46
CA HIS A 12 7.38 -7.56 -6.33
C HIS A 12 6.76 -6.18 -6.63
N LEU A 13 5.70 -6.13 -7.42
CA LEU A 13 5.04 -4.89 -7.81
C LEU A 13 3.59 -4.88 -7.34
N GLY A 14 3.31 -4.11 -6.28
CA GLY A 14 1.97 -3.68 -5.93
C GLY A 14 1.60 -2.41 -6.70
N ALA A 15 0.31 -2.20 -6.93
CA ALA A 15 -0.21 -0.93 -7.44
C ALA A 15 -1.03 -0.25 -6.34
N PHE A 16 -0.50 0.83 -5.75
CA PHE A 16 -1.25 1.64 -4.80
C PHE A 16 -2.25 2.51 -5.56
N MET A 17 -3.49 2.03 -5.61
CA MET A 17 -4.52 2.64 -6.42
C MET A 17 -5.34 3.65 -5.63
N ARG A 18 -5.07 4.91 -5.89
CA ARG A 18 -6.05 5.98 -5.74
C ARG A 18 -6.65 6.21 -7.11
N PRO A 19 -7.97 6.06 -7.31
CA PRO A 19 -8.53 5.94 -8.68
C PRO A 19 -8.25 7.10 -9.61
N VAL A 20 -7.97 8.31 -9.07
CA VAL A 20 -7.55 9.47 -9.88
C VAL A 20 -6.04 9.69 -9.80
N SER A 21 -5.35 9.24 -8.80
CA SER A 21 -3.92 9.26 -8.46
C SER A 21 -3.69 9.77 -7.02
N ILE A 22 -2.48 9.50 -6.51
CA ILE A 22 -2.00 10.06 -5.24
C ILE A 22 -1.57 11.53 -5.39
N HIS A 23 -1.19 11.96 -6.59
CA HIS A 23 -0.75 13.31 -6.86
C HIS A 23 -1.95 14.27 -6.92
N THR A 24 -1.94 15.33 -6.14
CA THR A 24 -3.10 16.23 -5.98
C THR A 24 -3.47 16.99 -7.24
N GLY A 25 -2.52 17.21 -8.17
CA GLY A 25 -2.73 17.83 -9.47
C GLY A 25 -3.22 16.89 -10.59
N ALA A 26 -3.21 15.58 -10.34
CA ALA A 26 -3.39 14.55 -11.37
C ALA A 26 -4.74 14.62 -12.10
N TRP A 27 -5.83 14.91 -11.41
CA TRP A 27 -7.16 14.98 -12.01
C TRP A 27 -7.31 16.11 -13.05
N ARG A 28 -6.38 17.06 -13.05
CA ARG A 28 -6.29 18.18 -14.00
C ARG A 28 -5.30 17.92 -15.15
N TYR A 29 -4.57 16.80 -15.09
CA TYR A 29 -3.64 16.46 -16.17
C TYR A 29 -4.42 16.24 -17.47
N PRO A 30 -3.90 16.71 -18.64
CA PRO A 30 -4.55 16.45 -19.91
C PRO A 30 -4.87 14.97 -20.09
N GLU A 31 -6.09 14.65 -20.56
CA GLU A 31 -6.56 13.29 -20.81
C GLU A 31 -6.72 12.38 -19.56
N ALA A 32 -6.46 12.90 -18.34
CA ALA A 32 -6.77 12.17 -17.12
C ALA A 32 -8.29 11.92 -16.99
N TYR A 33 -8.64 10.84 -16.27
CA TYR A 33 -10.03 10.52 -15.94
C TYR A 33 -10.44 11.15 -14.61
N PRO A 34 -11.03 12.36 -14.60
CA PRO A 34 -11.32 13.08 -13.37
C PRO A 34 -12.41 12.44 -12.50
N ASP A 35 -13.22 11.55 -13.08
CA ASP A 35 -14.31 10.81 -12.43
C ASP A 35 -13.92 9.38 -12.03
N ALA A 36 -12.66 8.98 -12.18
CA ALA A 36 -12.21 7.60 -11.99
C ALA A 36 -12.51 7.06 -10.57
N ASN A 37 -12.60 7.91 -9.55
CA ASN A 37 -12.99 7.50 -8.19
C ASN A 37 -14.43 6.96 -8.07
N PHE A 38 -15.31 7.22 -9.06
CA PHE A 38 -16.68 6.69 -9.12
C PHE A 38 -16.98 5.91 -10.40
N ASN A 39 -16.02 5.78 -11.30
CA ASN A 39 -16.21 5.11 -12.56
C ASN A 39 -15.64 3.69 -12.52
N PHE A 40 -16.51 2.72 -12.19
CA PHE A 40 -16.12 1.31 -12.13
C PHE A 40 -15.53 0.79 -13.44
N GLY A 41 -15.99 1.29 -14.60
CA GLY A 41 -15.45 0.90 -15.91
C GLY A 41 -13.96 1.22 -16.04
N HIS A 42 -13.54 2.38 -15.56
CA HIS A 42 -12.13 2.78 -15.53
C HIS A 42 -11.31 1.92 -14.54
N ILE A 43 -11.82 1.73 -13.31
CA ILE A 43 -11.14 0.94 -12.29
C ILE A 43 -10.97 -0.52 -12.74
N LYS A 44 -12.03 -1.11 -13.35
CA LYS A 44 -11.96 -2.44 -13.96
C LYS A 44 -10.83 -2.52 -15.01
N ARG A 45 -10.76 -1.55 -15.92
CA ARG A 45 -9.70 -1.49 -16.93
C ARG A 45 -8.31 -1.42 -16.28
N PHE A 46 -8.14 -0.62 -15.22
CA PHE A 46 -6.87 -0.53 -14.52
C PHE A 46 -6.47 -1.87 -13.90
N ALA A 47 -7.38 -2.55 -13.20
CA ALA A 47 -7.11 -3.86 -12.62
C ALA A 47 -6.71 -4.90 -13.67
N GLN A 48 -7.44 -4.97 -14.79
CA GLN A 48 -7.12 -5.88 -15.89
C GLN A 48 -5.78 -5.55 -16.56
N ARG A 49 -5.45 -4.25 -16.64
CA ARG A 49 -4.17 -3.80 -17.17
C ARG A 49 -2.99 -4.19 -16.27
N LEU A 50 -3.14 -4.04 -14.95
CA LEU A 50 -2.18 -4.49 -13.95
C LEU A 50 -1.96 -6.01 -14.01
N GLU A 51 -3.04 -6.78 -14.13
CA GLU A 51 -2.96 -8.23 -14.26
C GLU A 51 -2.21 -8.67 -15.52
N THR A 52 -2.50 -8.04 -16.66
CA THR A 52 -1.77 -8.28 -17.91
C THR A 52 -0.27 -8.02 -17.74
N ALA A 53 0.10 -7.00 -16.98
CA ALA A 53 1.48 -6.64 -16.66
C ALA A 53 2.10 -7.48 -15.53
N LYS A 54 1.41 -8.49 -14.99
CA LYS A 54 1.88 -9.41 -13.94
C LYS A 54 2.17 -8.76 -12.60
N PHE A 55 1.47 -7.66 -12.27
CA PHE A 55 1.54 -7.07 -10.94
C PHE A 55 1.08 -8.06 -9.86
N ASP A 56 1.70 -7.98 -8.68
CA ASP A 56 1.31 -8.82 -7.54
C ASP A 56 -0.08 -8.45 -7.03
N ALA A 57 -0.40 -7.16 -6.88
CA ALA A 57 -1.66 -6.76 -6.28
C ALA A 57 -2.15 -5.36 -6.68
N PHE A 58 -3.46 -5.20 -6.66
CA PHE A 58 -4.20 -3.94 -6.60
C PHE A 58 -4.41 -3.59 -5.12
N PHE A 59 -3.79 -2.52 -4.64
CA PHE A 59 -3.89 -2.09 -3.25
C PHE A 59 -4.78 -0.85 -3.13
N MET A 60 -5.84 -0.96 -2.34
CA MET A 60 -6.75 0.14 -2.07
C MET A 60 -6.73 0.56 -0.60
N ALA A 61 -6.23 1.77 -0.36
CA ALA A 61 -6.35 2.43 0.94
C ALA A 61 -7.80 2.87 1.19
N ASP A 62 -8.16 2.98 2.46
CA ASP A 62 -9.45 3.49 2.89
C ASP A 62 -9.32 4.62 3.91
N HIS A 63 -10.31 5.50 3.93
CA HIS A 63 -10.45 6.59 4.87
C HIS A 63 -11.87 6.62 5.42
N LEU A 64 -12.00 6.38 6.72
CA LEU A 64 -13.29 6.37 7.43
C LEU A 64 -13.83 7.77 7.73
N ALA A 65 -13.20 8.81 7.22
CA ALA A 65 -13.63 10.18 7.23
C ALA A 65 -12.99 10.96 6.08
N VAL A 66 -13.61 12.05 5.67
CA VAL A 66 -12.99 13.03 4.78
C VAL A 66 -11.69 13.55 5.40
N LEU A 67 -10.67 13.75 4.57
CA LEU A 67 -9.36 14.18 5.04
C LEU A 67 -9.46 15.48 5.84
N ASN A 68 -8.77 15.53 6.97
CA ASN A 68 -8.72 16.72 7.84
C ASN A 68 -7.74 17.76 7.27
N THR A 69 -8.16 18.42 6.20
CA THR A 69 -7.43 19.52 5.55
C THR A 69 -8.34 20.72 5.39
N PRO A 70 -7.78 21.96 5.30
CA PRO A 70 -8.59 23.14 5.06
C PRO A 70 -9.50 22.99 3.84
N MET A 71 -10.73 23.50 3.91
CA MET A 71 -11.73 23.39 2.84
C MET A 71 -11.20 23.92 1.49
N GLU A 72 -10.36 24.95 1.51
CA GLU A 72 -9.73 25.51 0.31
C GLU A 72 -8.81 24.52 -0.41
N ALA A 73 -8.14 23.63 0.30
CA ALA A 73 -7.37 22.53 -0.27
C ALA A 73 -8.28 21.35 -0.65
N LEU A 74 -9.21 21.01 0.24
CA LEU A 74 -10.09 19.85 0.08
C LEU A 74 -10.96 19.95 -1.18
N LYS A 75 -11.56 21.11 -1.46
CA LYS A 75 -12.40 21.33 -2.65
C LYS A 75 -11.66 21.20 -3.99
N ARG A 76 -10.34 21.06 -3.96
CA ARG A 76 -9.48 20.90 -5.12
C ARG A 76 -8.81 19.52 -5.20
N SER A 77 -9.12 18.64 -4.26
CA SER A 77 -8.53 17.33 -4.16
C SER A 77 -9.50 16.24 -4.62
N ALA A 78 -9.12 15.50 -5.64
CA ALA A 78 -9.88 14.34 -6.09
C ALA A 78 -9.81 13.16 -5.11
N THR A 79 -8.87 13.20 -4.14
CA THR A 79 -8.72 12.13 -3.13
C THR A 79 -9.71 12.22 -1.96
N VAL A 80 -10.65 13.19 -2.02
CA VAL A 80 -11.67 13.41 -0.99
C VAL A 80 -12.67 12.25 -0.88
N THR A 81 -12.84 11.49 -1.94
CA THR A 81 -13.80 10.38 -2.03
C THR A 81 -13.20 9.19 -2.77
N SER A 82 -13.70 8.00 -2.44
CA SER A 82 -13.37 6.74 -3.13
C SER A 82 -14.47 5.71 -2.88
N PHE A 83 -14.49 4.63 -3.65
CA PHE A 83 -15.24 3.43 -3.27
C PHE A 83 -14.69 2.81 -1.99
N GLU A 84 -15.57 2.18 -1.21
CA GLU A 84 -15.20 1.35 -0.08
C GLU A 84 -14.54 0.04 -0.58
N PRO A 85 -13.38 -0.37 -0.01
CA PRO A 85 -12.58 -1.47 -0.55
C PRO A 85 -13.30 -2.82 -0.56
N MET A 86 -14.03 -3.18 0.50
CA MET A 86 -14.70 -4.49 0.59
C MET A 86 -15.95 -4.59 -0.28
N THR A 87 -16.40 -3.48 -0.86
CA THR A 87 -17.43 -3.45 -1.91
C THR A 87 -16.79 -3.52 -3.30
N LEU A 88 -15.70 -2.79 -3.51
CA LEU A 88 -15.03 -2.70 -4.83
C LEU A 88 -14.25 -3.98 -5.17
N LEU A 89 -13.43 -4.48 -4.25
CA LEU A 89 -12.51 -5.57 -4.57
C LEU A 89 -13.19 -6.90 -4.91
N PRO A 90 -14.32 -7.31 -4.31
CA PRO A 90 -15.10 -8.45 -4.81
C PRO A 90 -15.58 -8.30 -6.26
N ALA A 91 -15.94 -7.08 -6.68
CA ALA A 91 -16.29 -6.81 -8.08
C ALA A 91 -15.07 -6.93 -9.01
N LEU A 92 -13.89 -6.52 -8.56
CA LEU A 92 -12.64 -6.72 -9.30
C LEU A 92 -12.21 -8.18 -9.31
N ALA A 93 -12.46 -8.94 -8.24
CA ALA A 93 -12.20 -10.39 -8.19
C ALA A 93 -12.94 -11.15 -9.29
N ALA A 94 -14.16 -10.73 -9.63
CA ALA A 94 -14.99 -11.34 -10.68
C ALA A 94 -14.53 -11.04 -12.12
N VAL A 95 -13.60 -10.10 -12.30
CA VAL A 95 -13.12 -9.65 -13.63
C VAL A 95 -11.60 -9.77 -13.79
N THR A 96 -10.94 -10.40 -12.82
CA THR A 96 -9.50 -10.73 -12.81
C THR A 96 -9.32 -12.17 -12.33
N GLU A 97 -8.18 -12.80 -12.68
CA GLU A 97 -7.91 -14.21 -12.37
C GLU A 97 -6.68 -14.44 -11.47
N ARG A 98 -5.72 -13.51 -11.49
CA ARG A 98 -4.40 -13.67 -10.85
C ARG A 98 -4.00 -12.52 -9.95
N LEU A 99 -4.48 -11.31 -10.24
CA LEU A 99 -4.14 -10.09 -9.51
C LEU A 99 -4.60 -10.18 -8.05
N GLY A 100 -3.67 -9.97 -7.11
CA GLY A 100 -3.97 -9.87 -5.69
C GLY A 100 -4.82 -8.63 -5.37
N LEU A 101 -5.62 -8.71 -4.32
CA LEU A 101 -6.61 -7.71 -3.94
C LEU A 101 -6.41 -7.31 -2.48
N ILE A 102 -5.74 -6.18 -2.25
CA ILE A 102 -5.41 -5.69 -0.91
C ILE A 102 -6.47 -4.66 -0.48
N ALA A 103 -7.32 -5.04 0.47
CA ALA A 103 -8.30 -4.17 1.08
C ALA A 103 -7.79 -3.63 2.42
N THR A 104 -8.06 -2.35 2.69
CA THR A 104 -7.80 -1.76 4.01
C THR A 104 -8.97 -2.05 4.95
N GLY A 105 -8.67 -2.52 6.16
CA GLY A 105 -9.64 -2.73 7.24
C GLY A 105 -9.10 -2.21 8.57
N SER A 106 -9.92 -1.40 9.25
CA SER A 106 -9.55 -0.72 10.50
C SER A 106 -9.70 -1.64 11.71
N THR A 107 -8.64 -1.79 12.49
CA THR A 107 -8.74 -2.49 13.78
C THR A 107 -9.39 -1.65 14.88
N THR A 108 -9.55 -0.34 14.67
CA THR A 108 -10.12 0.58 15.67
C THR A 108 -11.63 0.69 15.56
N TYR A 109 -12.19 0.70 14.34
CA TYR A 109 -13.60 1.02 14.11
C TYR A 109 -14.40 -0.13 13.50
N GLU A 110 -13.78 -1.31 13.32
CA GLU A 110 -14.47 -2.50 12.85
C GLU A 110 -14.49 -3.59 13.92
N GLU A 111 -15.33 -4.62 13.70
CA GLU A 111 -15.43 -5.79 14.55
C GLU A 111 -14.65 -6.96 13.96
N PRO A 112 -13.83 -7.68 14.75
CA PRO A 112 -12.95 -8.73 14.24
C PRO A 112 -13.71 -9.88 13.55
N PHE A 113 -14.90 -10.26 14.05
CA PHE A 113 -15.72 -11.29 13.40
C PHE A 113 -16.17 -10.86 11.99
N HIS A 114 -16.54 -9.60 11.80
CA HIS A 114 -16.92 -9.08 10.48
C HIS A 114 -15.73 -9.01 9.53
N VAL A 115 -14.58 -8.59 10.02
CA VAL A 115 -13.34 -8.54 9.21
C VAL A 115 -12.95 -9.96 8.81
N ALA A 116 -12.88 -10.92 9.75
CA ALA A 116 -12.56 -12.31 9.45
C ALA A 116 -13.49 -12.88 8.37
N ARG A 117 -14.80 -12.69 8.53
CA ARG A 117 -15.82 -13.19 7.61
C ARG A 117 -15.72 -12.60 6.20
N ARG A 118 -15.53 -11.28 6.11
CA ARG A 118 -15.47 -10.55 4.82
C ARG A 118 -14.19 -10.92 4.05
N PHE A 119 -13.04 -10.95 4.71
CA PHE A 119 -11.78 -11.30 4.06
C PHE A 119 -11.72 -12.77 3.67
N ALA A 120 -12.25 -13.70 4.49
CA ALA A 120 -12.38 -15.09 4.08
C ALA A 120 -13.31 -15.25 2.86
N SER A 121 -14.42 -14.49 2.81
CA SER A 121 -15.32 -14.50 1.67
C SER A 121 -14.63 -13.97 0.40
N LEU A 122 -13.88 -12.86 0.51
CA LEU A 122 -13.10 -12.32 -0.62
C LEU A 122 -12.05 -13.32 -1.08
N ASP A 123 -11.40 -14.04 -0.14
CA ASP A 123 -10.40 -15.04 -0.49
C ASP A 123 -10.99 -16.19 -1.29
N HIS A 124 -12.16 -16.72 -0.88
CA HIS A 124 -12.88 -17.74 -1.65
C HIS A 124 -13.37 -17.23 -3.00
N ILE A 125 -13.97 -16.02 -3.07
CA ILE A 125 -14.45 -15.42 -4.33
C ILE A 125 -13.31 -15.21 -5.32
N SER A 126 -12.15 -14.79 -4.82
CA SER A 126 -10.98 -14.50 -5.65
C SER A 126 -10.11 -15.72 -5.96
N GLY A 127 -10.38 -16.89 -5.38
CA GLY A 127 -9.52 -18.07 -5.55
C GLY A 127 -8.16 -17.96 -4.85
N GLY A 128 -8.13 -17.33 -3.66
CA GLY A 128 -6.91 -17.22 -2.85
C GLY A 128 -6.08 -15.97 -3.16
N ARG A 129 -6.72 -14.83 -3.46
CA ARG A 129 -6.01 -13.59 -3.81
C ARG A 129 -6.28 -12.42 -2.87
N ALA A 130 -6.99 -12.64 -1.76
CA ALA A 130 -7.29 -11.61 -0.79
C ALA A 130 -6.07 -11.24 0.07
N ALA A 131 -5.98 -9.95 0.41
CA ALA A 131 -5.05 -9.45 1.42
C ALA A 131 -5.71 -8.37 2.27
N TRP A 132 -5.35 -8.35 3.56
CA TRP A 132 -5.84 -7.40 4.53
C TRP A 132 -4.73 -6.42 4.92
N ASN A 133 -4.90 -5.15 4.53
CA ASN A 133 -4.08 -4.06 5.04
C ASN A 133 -4.61 -3.63 6.41
N VAL A 134 -3.87 -4.01 7.45
CA VAL A 134 -4.21 -3.80 8.86
C VAL A 134 -3.85 -2.36 9.25
N VAL A 135 -4.84 -1.54 9.58
CA VAL A 135 -4.62 -0.16 9.98
C VAL A 135 -5.29 0.17 11.32
N THR A 136 -4.64 1.05 12.08
CA THR A 136 -5.17 1.58 13.35
C THR A 136 -5.90 2.91 13.18
N THR A 137 -6.11 3.35 11.96
CA THR A 137 -6.78 4.62 11.57
C THR A 137 -6.23 5.85 12.31
N SER A 138 -5.45 6.65 11.61
CA SER A 138 -4.79 7.84 12.19
C SER A 138 -5.62 9.11 12.13
N ASN A 139 -6.66 9.18 11.28
CA ASN A 139 -7.49 10.39 11.14
C ASN A 139 -8.41 10.54 12.36
N PRO A 140 -8.24 11.60 13.18
CA PRO A 140 -9.06 11.79 14.38
C PRO A 140 -10.55 12.04 14.08
N HIS A 141 -10.89 12.56 12.90
CA HIS A 141 -12.28 12.78 12.51
C HIS A 141 -13.04 11.47 12.24
N ALA A 142 -12.33 10.35 12.08
CA ALA A 142 -12.98 9.06 11.92
C ALA A 142 -13.79 8.68 13.16
N SER A 143 -13.30 8.97 14.38
CA SER A 143 -13.99 8.63 15.64
C SER A 143 -15.40 9.19 15.71
N LEU A 144 -15.58 10.42 15.22
CA LEU A 144 -16.89 11.11 15.24
C LEU A 144 -17.95 10.40 14.37
N ASN A 145 -17.53 9.70 13.31
CA ASN A 145 -18.45 8.91 12.46
C ASN A 145 -18.93 7.63 13.13
N PHE A 146 -18.29 7.23 14.23
CA PHE A 146 -18.64 6.04 15.03
C PHE A 146 -19.15 6.40 16.43
N GLY A 147 -19.52 7.67 16.67
CA GLY A 147 -20.07 8.12 17.96
C GLY A 147 -19.06 8.18 19.10
N ILE A 148 -17.77 8.26 18.79
CA ILE A 148 -16.68 8.35 19.75
C ILE A 148 -16.12 9.76 19.70
N GLU A 149 -16.22 10.51 20.79
CA GLU A 149 -15.84 11.93 20.85
C GLU A 149 -14.33 12.13 20.70
N GLU A 150 -13.52 11.26 21.31
CA GLU A 150 -12.07 11.32 21.26
C GLU A 150 -11.49 10.04 20.67
N GLN A 151 -10.51 10.21 19.79
CA GLN A 151 -9.79 9.06 19.22
C GLN A 151 -8.98 8.37 20.32
N MET A 152 -9.01 7.03 20.32
CA MET A 152 -8.19 6.20 21.20
C MET A 152 -6.70 6.57 21.09
N GLU A 153 -6.00 6.58 22.22
CA GLU A 153 -4.56 6.82 22.29
C GLU A 153 -3.75 5.94 21.35
N HIS A 154 -2.64 6.48 20.82
CA HIS A 154 -1.82 5.82 19.80
C HIS A 154 -1.40 4.40 20.20
N ASP A 155 -0.78 4.24 21.39
CA ASP A 155 -0.24 2.93 21.81
C ASP A 155 -1.36 1.95 22.17
N GLU A 156 -2.48 2.48 22.69
CA GLU A 156 -3.69 1.68 22.95
C GLU A 156 -4.27 1.10 21.66
N ARG A 157 -4.29 1.89 20.59
CA ARG A 157 -4.74 1.39 19.27
C ARG A 157 -3.88 0.24 18.76
N TYR A 158 -2.58 0.25 19.02
CA TYR A 158 -1.69 -0.86 18.61
C TYR A 158 -1.87 -2.10 19.49
N ARG A 159 -2.11 -1.95 20.81
CA ARG A 159 -2.46 -3.09 21.68
C ARG A 159 -3.77 -3.73 21.24
N ARG A 160 -4.80 -2.91 20.98
CA ARG A 160 -6.08 -3.39 20.44
C ARG A 160 -5.91 -4.06 19.07
N ALA A 161 -5.08 -3.50 18.20
CA ALA A 161 -4.81 -4.08 16.88
C ALA A 161 -4.14 -5.45 16.97
N ARG A 162 -3.27 -5.66 17.94
CA ARG A 162 -2.63 -6.96 18.17
C ARG A 162 -3.66 -8.02 18.56
N GLU A 163 -4.53 -7.72 19.52
CA GLU A 163 -5.59 -8.64 19.93
C GLU A 163 -6.61 -8.87 18.80
N PHE A 164 -6.96 -7.81 18.06
CA PHE A 164 -7.83 -7.91 16.89
C PHE A 164 -7.27 -8.89 15.84
N TYR A 165 -5.96 -8.80 15.55
CA TYR A 165 -5.29 -9.73 14.65
C TYR A 165 -5.37 -11.17 15.13
N ASP A 166 -5.13 -11.43 16.42
CA ASP A 166 -5.19 -12.77 17.01
C ASP A 166 -6.60 -13.37 16.88
N VAL A 167 -7.64 -12.57 17.14
CA VAL A 167 -9.04 -12.99 16.96
C VAL A 167 -9.34 -13.32 15.50
N VAL A 168 -8.93 -12.46 14.56
CA VAL A 168 -9.20 -12.67 13.14
C VAL A 168 -8.51 -13.91 12.61
N THR A 169 -7.24 -14.11 12.94
CA THR A 169 -6.48 -15.30 12.50
C THR A 169 -6.96 -16.57 13.13
N GLY A 170 -7.33 -16.53 14.42
CA GLY A 170 -7.97 -17.66 15.10
C GLY A 170 -9.31 -18.06 14.47
N LEU A 171 -10.14 -17.07 14.09
CA LEU A 171 -11.40 -17.33 13.40
C LEU A 171 -11.19 -17.94 12.00
N TRP A 172 -10.15 -17.53 11.25
CA TRP A 172 -9.85 -18.15 9.95
C TRP A 172 -9.47 -19.61 10.05
N ASP A 173 -8.90 -20.02 11.18
CA ASP A 173 -8.51 -21.39 11.47
C ASP A 173 -9.62 -22.22 12.18
N SER A 174 -10.86 -21.70 12.27
CA SER A 174 -11.99 -22.45 12.87
C SER A 174 -12.24 -23.82 12.23
N TRP A 175 -11.92 -23.98 10.95
CA TRP A 175 -12.13 -25.21 10.19
C TRP A 175 -10.79 -25.81 9.75
N ALA A 176 -10.66 -27.13 9.88
CA ALA A 176 -9.59 -27.84 9.21
C ALA A 176 -9.82 -27.82 7.68
N ASP A 177 -8.76 -27.97 6.89
CA ASP A 177 -8.86 -27.93 5.42
C ASP A 177 -9.76 -29.03 4.86
N ASP A 178 -9.84 -30.17 5.54
CA ASP A 178 -10.63 -31.36 5.18
C ASP A 178 -11.96 -31.49 5.96
N ALA A 179 -12.38 -30.44 6.66
CA ALA A 179 -13.57 -30.49 7.52
C ALA A 179 -14.87 -30.84 6.77
N PHE A 180 -15.01 -30.41 5.51
CA PHE A 180 -16.26 -30.53 4.74
C PHE A 180 -16.32 -31.82 3.92
N ILE A 181 -16.92 -32.86 4.46
CA ILE A 181 -17.06 -34.21 3.86
C ILE A 181 -18.03 -34.21 2.67
N ARG A 182 -19.19 -33.56 2.82
CA ARG A 182 -20.28 -33.48 1.83
C ARG A 182 -20.74 -34.85 1.30
N ASP A 183 -20.84 -35.82 2.20
CA ASP A 183 -21.36 -37.14 1.87
C ASP A 183 -22.87 -37.07 1.65
N VAL A 184 -23.29 -37.17 0.39
CA VAL A 184 -24.70 -37.08 -0.01
C VAL A 184 -25.51 -38.29 0.45
N GLU A 185 -24.89 -39.46 0.52
CA GLU A 185 -25.60 -40.72 0.88
C GLU A 185 -25.94 -40.77 2.35
N SER A 186 -24.97 -40.47 3.24
CA SER A 186 -25.18 -40.44 4.68
C SER A 186 -25.81 -39.14 5.18
N GLY A 187 -25.79 -38.08 4.39
CA GLY A 187 -26.23 -36.74 4.79
C GLY A 187 -25.22 -36.00 5.69
N LEU A 188 -24.00 -36.52 5.83
CA LEU A 188 -22.94 -35.88 6.62
C LEU A 188 -22.26 -34.80 5.84
N TYR A 189 -22.47 -33.53 6.24
CA TYR A 189 -21.92 -32.36 5.53
C TYR A 189 -20.50 -32.03 5.95
N PHE A 190 -20.18 -32.05 7.25
CA PHE A 190 -18.86 -31.82 7.81
C PHE A 190 -18.55 -32.72 9.00
N ASP A 191 -17.27 -32.89 9.32
CA ASP A 191 -16.80 -33.59 10.50
C ASP A 191 -16.76 -32.64 11.71
N PRO A 192 -17.58 -32.83 12.75
CA PRO A 192 -17.54 -32.01 13.96
C PRO A 192 -16.18 -32.00 14.68
N ALA A 193 -15.38 -33.05 14.54
CA ALA A 193 -14.03 -33.11 15.12
C ALA A 193 -13.02 -32.17 14.38
N ARG A 194 -13.40 -31.66 13.23
CA ARG A 194 -12.62 -30.75 12.40
C ARG A 194 -13.12 -29.29 12.46
N LEU A 195 -13.89 -28.95 13.51
CA LEU A 195 -14.39 -27.61 13.80
C LEU A 195 -13.91 -27.17 15.17
N HIS A 196 -13.21 -26.04 15.24
CA HIS A 196 -12.77 -25.40 16.47
C HIS A 196 -13.62 -24.14 16.74
N THR A 197 -14.15 -24.02 17.95
CA THR A 197 -14.82 -22.82 18.46
C THR A 197 -13.77 -21.99 19.19
N LEU A 198 -13.53 -20.74 18.77
CA LEU A 198 -12.41 -19.90 19.22
C LEU A 198 -12.50 -19.58 20.73
N GLU A 199 -13.69 -19.21 21.24
CA GLU A 199 -13.96 -18.86 22.65
C GLU A 199 -12.98 -17.81 23.19
N HIS A 200 -12.67 -16.79 22.38
CA HIS A 200 -11.74 -15.73 22.77
C HIS A 200 -12.32 -14.83 23.84
N GLU A 201 -11.57 -14.66 24.93
CA GLU A 201 -11.84 -13.72 26.02
C GLU A 201 -10.57 -12.89 26.26
N GLY A 202 -10.58 -11.62 25.86
CA GLY A 202 -9.42 -10.74 25.93
C GLY A 202 -9.71 -9.39 26.57
N GLN A 203 -8.76 -8.47 26.47
CA GLN A 203 -8.91 -7.13 27.03
C GLN A 203 -9.90 -6.29 26.23
N TYR A 204 -9.92 -6.44 24.92
CA TYR A 204 -10.69 -5.59 23.99
C TYR A 204 -11.86 -6.33 23.36
N PHE A 205 -11.79 -7.66 23.28
CA PHE A 205 -12.77 -8.46 22.55
C PHE A 205 -13.18 -9.70 23.32
N SER A 206 -14.45 -10.07 23.19
CA SER A 206 -14.98 -11.36 23.56
C SER A 206 -15.71 -11.93 22.34
N VAL A 207 -15.15 -12.98 21.74
CA VAL A 207 -15.63 -13.54 20.47
C VAL A 207 -15.68 -15.04 20.53
N ARG A 208 -16.90 -15.59 20.56
CA ARG A 208 -17.09 -17.02 20.67
C ARG A 208 -16.61 -17.78 19.43
N GLY A 209 -16.93 -17.30 18.23
CA GLY A 209 -16.78 -18.14 17.03
C GLY A 209 -17.78 -19.31 17.00
N PRO A 210 -17.59 -20.33 16.17
CA PRO A 210 -16.60 -20.40 15.09
C PRO A 210 -16.96 -19.47 13.94
N LEU A 211 -16.05 -19.25 12.99
CA LEU A 211 -16.35 -18.54 11.76
C LEU A 211 -17.31 -19.37 10.90
N ASN A 212 -18.30 -18.70 10.31
CA ASN A 212 -19.35 -19.36 9.51
C ASN A 212 -19.03 -19.44 8.00
N ILE A 213 -17.74 -19.51 7.67
CA ILE A 213 -17.21 -19.78 6.33
C ILE A 213 -15.98 -20.67 6.47
N GLY A 214 -15.71 -21.54 5.50
CA GLY A 214 -14.57 -22.43 5.53
C GLY A 214 -13.23 -21.68 5.57
N ARG A 215 -12.18 -22.37 5.97
CA ARG A 215 -10.83 -21.82 6.02
C ARG A 215 -10.47 -21.16 4.69
N PRO A 216 -9.87 -19.95 4.67
CA PRO A 216 -9.44 -19.31 3.44
C PRO A 216 -8.51 -20.20 2.61
N ILE A 217 -8.55 -20.07 1.29
CA ILE A 217 -7.76 -20.89 0.34
C ILE A 217 -6.26 -20.76 0.62
N GLN A 218 -5.81 -19.54 0.94
CA GLN A 218 -4.41 -19.27 1.30
C GLN A 218 -4.03 -19.69 2.73
N GLY A 219 -4.93 -20.32 3.48
CA GLY A 219 -4.85 -20.48 4.94
C GLY A 219 -5.29 -19.20 5.63
N TRP A 220 -4.56 -18.13 5.45
CA TRP A 220 -4.94 -16.76 5.81
C TRP A 220 -4.77 -15.83 4.61
N PRO A 221 -5.69 -14.88 4.36
CA PRO A 221 -5.41 -13.74 3.50
C PRO A 221 -4.06 -13.12 3.82
N VAL A 222 -3.35 -12.62 2.81
CA VAL A 222 -2.03 -12.00 3.03
C VAL A 222 -2.18 -10.79 3.96
N ILE A 223 -1.33 -10.70 4.97
CA ILE A 223 -1.35 -9.60 5.94
C ILE A 223 -0.43 -8.48 5.48
N VAL A 224 -0.99 -7.31 5.25
CA VAL A 224 -0.26 -6.12 4.83
C VAL A 224 -0.34 -5.06 5.92
N GLN A 225 0.71 -4.28 6.10
CA GLN A 225 0.74 -3.15 7.01
C GLN A 225 1.44 -1.94 6.40
N ALA A 226 1.26 -0.75 6.99
CA ALA A 226 1.86 0.50 6.55
C ALA A 226 2.40 1.33 7.74
N GLY A 227 2.64 0.71 8.89
CA GLY A 227 3.07 1.40 10.11
C GLY A 227 4.54 1.81 10.06
N ALA A 228 4.83 3.11 10.17
CA ALA A 228 6.19 3.64 10.23
C ALA A 228 6.65 4.00 11.66
N SER A 229 5.74 4.11 12.64
CA SER A 229 6.05 4.35 14.04
C SER A 229 6.74 3.14 14.67
N GLU A 230 7.34 3.31 15.85
CA GLU A 230 7.97 2.21 16.58
C GLU A 230 6.98 1.06 16.84
N ALA A 231 5.79 1.37 17.37
CA ALA A 231 4.73 0.39 17.59
C ALA A 231 4.24 -0.25 16.28
N GLY A 232 4.14 0.54 15.20
CA GLY A 232 3.74 0.04 13.88
C GLY A 232 4.76 -0.92 13.27
N ARG A 233 6.05 -0.63 13.37
CA ARG A 233 7.13 -1.52 12.91
C ARG A 233 7.19 -2.80 13.73
N GLN A 234 6.97 -2.69 15.04
CA GLN A 234 6.93 -3.86 15.91
C GLN A 234 5.76 -4.79 15.55
N LEU A 235 4.54 -4.24 15.44
CA LEU A 235 3.36 -5.02 15.02
C LEU A 235 3.55 -5.65 13.63
N ALA A 236 4.15 -4.91 12.67
CA ALA A 236 4.45 -5.45 11.35
C ALA A 236 5.46 -6.61 11.42
N ALA A 237 6.54 -6.46 12.17
CA ALA A 237 7.53 -7.52 12.35
C ALA A 237 6.94 -8.79 12.99
N GLU A 238 5.93 -8.65 13.83
CA GLU A 238 5.22 -9.78 14.46
C GLU A 238 4.23 -10.47 13.52
N THR A 239 3.54 -9.71 12.65
CA THR A 239 2.31 -10.19 12.01
C THR A 239 2.28 -10.09 10.49
N ALA A 240 2.99 -9.15 9.87
CA ALA A 240 2.82 -8.85 8.45
C ALA A 240 3.57 -9.84 7.53
N ASP A 241 3.00 -10.03 6.35
CA ASP A 241 3.56 -10.73 5.18
C ASP A 241 4.12 -9.74 4.15
N ALA A 242 3.62 -8.50 4.15
CA ALA A 242 4.14 -7.40 3.36
C ALA A 242 3.98 -6.07 4.11
N ILE A 243 4.87 -5.12 3.85
CA ILE A 243 4.79 -3.78 4.44
C ILE A 243 4.93 -2.71 3.37
N PHE A 244 3.96 -1.79 3.32
CA PHE A 244 4.03 -0.56 2.56
C PHE A 244 4.90 0.43 3.30
N ALA A 245 6.13 0.65 2.83
CA ALA A 245 7.10 1.52 3.45
C ALA A 245 7.04 2.95 2.88
N SER A 246 7.42 3.93 3.69
CA SER A 246 7.62 5.30 3.28
C SER A 246 9.12 5.61 3.34
N ALA A 247 9.79 5.55 2.20
CA ALA A 247 11.18 5.95 2.04
C ALA A 247 11.27 7.03 0.96
N ARG A 248 12.24 7.94 1.07
CA ARG A 248 12.47 8.99 0.08
C ARG A 248 13.78 8.81 -0.66
N THR A 249 14.75 8.17 -0.02
CA THR A 249 16.06 7.85 -0.57
C THR A 249 16.38 6.38 -0.38
N LEU A 250 17.38 5.88 -1.08
CA LEU A 250 17.84 4.50 -0.94
C LEU A 250 18.33 4.22 0.50
N GLU A 251 19.00 5.18 1.12
CA GLU A 251 19.48 5.07 2.51
C GLU A 251 18.32 4.95 3.50
N ASP A 252 17.24 5.74 3.31
CA ASP A 252 16.01 5.61 4.11
C ASP A 252 15.41 4.19 3.94
N GLY A 253 15.40 3.69 2.69
CA GLY A 253 14.93 2.35 2.36
C GLY A 253 15.76 1.24 3.04
N GLN A 254 17.07 1.32 2.93
CA GLN A 254 18.01 0.37 3.57
C GLN A 254 17.87 0.35 5.09
N ALA A 255 17.78 1.54 5.72
CA ALA A 255 17.60 1.65 7.16
C ALA A 255 16.29 1.00 7.62
N PHE A 256 15.19 1.27 6.92
CA PHE A 256 13.89 0.67 7.22
C PHE A 256 13.90 -0.85 6.99
N TYR A 257 14.44 -1.29 5.86
CA TYR A 257 14.55 -2.71 5.49
C TYR A 257 15.33 -3.49 6.55
N SER A 258 16.51 -3.00 6.90
CA SER A 258 17.35 -3.62 7.92
C SER A 258 16.68 -3.68 9.30
N ASP A 259 16.01 -2.61 9.74
CA ASP A 259 15.31 -2.58 11.02
C ASP A 259 14.20 -3.64 11.07
N ILE A 260 13.33 -3.69 10.04
CA ILE A 260 12.21 -4.66 9.98
C ILE A 260 12.73 -6.10 9.94
N LYS A 261 13.70 -6.40 9.08
CA LYS A 261 14.25 -7.77 8.95
C LYS A 261 14.93 -8.23 10.25
N THR A 262 15.67 -7.33 10.92
CA THR A 262 16.29 -7.61 12.22
C THR A 262 15.27 -7.86 13.33
N ARG A 263 14.14 -7.14 13.35
CA ARG A 263 13.04 -7.40 14.30
C ARG A 263 12.44 -8.79 14.07
N MET A 264 12.20 -9.17 12.81
CA MET A 264 11.69 -10.50 12.49
C MET A 264 12.61 -11.62 12.98
N GLU A 265 13.93 -11.48 12.76
CA GLU A 265 14.93 -12.44 13.25
C GLU A 265 14.88 -12.60 14.78
N LYS A 266 14.80 -11.48 15.51
CA LYS A 266 14.68 -11.49 16.98
C LYS A 266 13.40 -12.17 17.46
N LEU A 267 12.33 -12.15 16.64
CA LEU A 267 11.07 -12.82 16.91
C LEU A 267 11.05 -14.29 16.41
N GLY A 268 12.15 -14.79 15.85
CA GLY A 268 12.24 -16.14 15.30
C GLY A 268 11.46 -16.32 13.97
N ARG A 269 11.08 -15.23 13.31
CA ARG A 269 10.45 -15.26 11.98
C ARG A 269 11.51 -15.22 10.88
N ASN A 270 11.27 -15.96 9.81
CA ASN A 270 12.12 -15.87 8.61
C ASN A 270 11.94 -14.48 7.95
N PRO A 271 13.02 -13.69 7.80
CA PRO A 271 12.95 -12.37 7.17
C PRO A 271 12.44 -12.39 5.72
N ASP A 272 12.65 -13.48 4.97
CA ASP A 272 12.19 -13.63 3.59
C ASP A 272 10.65 -13.76 3.48
N HIS A 273 9.98 -14.09 4.60
CA HIS A 273 8.54 -14.19 4.67
C HIS A 273 7.85 -12.84 4.89
N MET A 274 8.52 -11.72 4.63
CA MET A 274 7.92 -10.39 4.53
C MET A 274 8.52 -9.64 3.36
N LYS A 275 7.66 -8.99 2.57
CA LYS A 275 8.07 -8.14 1.45
C LYS A 275 7.98 -6.66 1.84
N VAL A 276 9.09 -5.95 1.73
CA VAL A 276 9.18 -4.50 1.99
C VAL A 276 8.99 -3.75 0.68
N LEU A 277 7.88 -3.01 0.55
CA LEU A 277 7.43 -2.38 -0.68
C LEU A 277 7.26 -0.86 -0.48
N PRO A 278 8.30 -0.03 -0.66
CA PRO A 278 8.15 1.42 -0.62
C PRO A 278 7.21 1.91 -1.74
N GLY A 279 6.41 2.94 -1.41
CA GLY A 279 5.60 3.65 -2.38
C GLY A 279 6.47 4.49 -3.31
N CYS A 280 6.29 4.35 -4.63
CA CYS A 280 7.07 5.06 -5.63
C CYS A 280 6.16 5.66 -6.71
N LEU A 281 6.20 6.99 -6.87
CA LEU A 281 5.58 7.69 -7.99
C LEU A 281 6.49 7.56 -9.22
N VAL A 282 5.98 7.07 -10.35
CA VAL A 282 6.81 6.84 -11.54
C VAL A 282 6.30 7.63 -12.72
N VAL A 283 7.12 8.56 -13.24
CA VAL A 283 6.81 9.37 -14.43
C VAL A 283 7.73 8.95 -15.58
N VAL A 284 7.14 8.40 -16.64
CA VAL A 284 7.86 7.82 -17.77
C VAL A 284 7.87 8.76 -18.98
N GLY A 285 9.04 9.05 -19.52
CA GLY A 285 9.22 9.75 -20.80
C GLY A 285 10.08 8.94 -21.76
N LYS A 286 10.05 9.27 -23.04
CA LYS A 286 10.97 8.71 -24.04
C LYS A 286 12.39 9.21 -23.84
N THR A 287 12.52 10.45 -23.33
CA THR A 287 13.76 11.08 -22.88
C THR A 287 13.61 11.58 -21.45
N ILE A 288 14.72 11.95 -20.82
CA ILE A 288 14.70 12.51 -19.45
C ILE A 288 13.96 13.86 -19.46
N GLU A 289 14.16 14.66 -20.49
CA GLU A 289 13.53 15.96 -20.66
C GLU A 289 12.00 15.81 -20.79
N GLU A 290 11.51 14.86 -21.60
CA GLU A 290 10.07 14.58 -21.72
C GLU A 290 9.46 14.14 -20.37
N ALA A 291 10.16 13.29 -19.61
CA ALA A 291 9.69 12.87 -18.29
C ALA A 291 9.63 14.04 -17.30
N GLN A 292 10.62 14.92 -17.32
CA GLN A 292 10.66 16.13 -16.50
C GLN A 292 9.56 17.12 -16.90
N GLU A 293 9.28 17.27 -18.19
CA GLU A 293 8.18 18.10 -18.69
C GLU A 293 6.82 17.55 -18.24
N LYS A 294 6.58 16.24 -18.38
CA LYS A 294 5.38 15.58 -17.86
C LYS A 294 5.22 15.83 -16.35
N ARG A 295 6.31 15.72 -15.59
CA ARG A 295 6.32 16.01 -14.16
C ARG A 295 6.01 17.48 -13.87
N ALA A 296 6.57 18.42 -14.62
CA ALA A 296 6.30 19.85 -14.46
C ALA A 296 4.83 20.19 -14.75
N VAL A 297 4.25 19.62 -15.82
CA VAL A 297 2.82 19.77 -16.14
C VAL A 297 1.95 19.24 -15.00
N LEU A 298 2.27 18.07 -14.47
CA LEU A 298 1.57 17.46 -13.35
C LEU A 298 1.62 18.35 -12.10
N ASP A 299 2.80 18.84 -11.73
CA ASP A 299 3.01 19.72 -10.58
C ASP A 299 2.29 21.07 -10.76
N SER A 300 2.25 21.63 -11.97
CA SER A 300 1.54 22.89 -12.29
C SER A 300 0.02 22.77 -12.05
N GLY A 301 -0.52 21.55 -12.10
CA GLY A 301 -1.90 21.25 -11.74
C GLY A 301 -2.24 21.45 -10.25
N VAL A 302 -1.22 21.56 -9.38
CA VAL A 302 -1.41 21.77 -7.94
C VAL A 302 -1.74 23.22 -7.66
N HIS A 303 -2.76 23.46 -6.86
CA HIS A 303 -3.16 24.82 -6.48
C HIS A 303 -2.14 25.44 -5.52
N TYR A 304 -1.55 26.58 -5.90
CA TYR A 304 -0.43 27.18 -5.17
C TYR A 304 -0.76 27.52 -3.72
N GLU A 305 -1.90 28.16 -3.46
CA GLU A 305 -2.29 28.57 -2.09
C GLU A 305 -2.52 27.37 -1.16
N SER A 306 -2.86 26.21 -1.74
CA SER A 306 -2.95 24.96 -0.97
C SER A 306 -1.56 24.31 -0.76
N ALA A 307 -0.66 24.51 -1.70
CA ALA A 307 0.67 23.91 -1.71
C ALA A 307 1.69 24.66 -0.84
N VAL A 308 1.53 26.00 -0.71
CA VAL A 308 2.45 26.84 0.09
C VAL A 308 2.50 26.45 1.56
N ALA A 309 1.43 25.89 2.10
CA ALA A 309 1.42 25.34 3.44
C ALA A 309 2.37 24.15 3.60
N SER A 310 2.44 23.27 2.59
CA SER A 310 3.39 22.14 2.55
C SER A 310 4.83 22.62 2.49
N LEU A 311 5.09 23.66 1.71
CA LEU A 311 6.40 24.31 1.63
C LEU A 311 6.79 24.96 2.97
N SER A 312 5.87 25.68 3.61
CA SER A 312 6.07 26.30 4.93
C SER A 312 6.47 25.24 5.98
N ILE A 313 5.77 24.10 6.01
CA ILE A 313 6.09 22.97 6.90
C ILE A 313 7.49 22.42 6.59
N ALA A 314 7.81 22.21 5.32
CA ALA A 314 9.09 21.65 4.91
C ALA A 314 10.28 22.55 5.24
N LEU A 315 10.10 23.87 5.13
CA LEU A 315 11.13 24.87 5.44
C LEU A 315 11.17 25.28 6.92
N GLY A 316 10.09 25.02 7.68
CA GLY A 316 9.92 25.46 9.05
C GLY A 316 9.76 26.98 9.21
N THR A 317 9.28 27.64 8.17
CA THR A 317 9.01 29.08 8.14
C THR A 317 7.79 29.36 7.25
N ASP A 318 7.11 30.49 7.46
CA ASP A 318 5.99 30.86 6.61
C ASP A 318 6.47 31.29 5.23
N ALA A 319 6.21 30.46 4.23
CA ALA A 319 6.56 30.70 2.84
C ALA A 319 5.49 31.52 2.09
N SER A 320 4.37 31.86 2.71
CA SER A 320 3.29 32.64 2.05
C SER A 320 3.70 34.08 1.71
N ALA A 321 4.70 34.59 2.41
CA ALA A 321 5.25 35.93 2.19
C ALA A 321 6.35 35.99 1.09
N PHE A 322 6.79 34.84 0.57
CA PHE A 322 7.83 34.80 -0.46
C PHE A 322 7.26 35.17 -1.83
N ASP A 323 8.10 35.72 -2.70
CA ASP A 323 7.73 35.98 -4.11
C ASP A 323 7.49 34.61 -4.81
N PRO A 324 6.25 34.28 -5.21
CA PRO A 324 5.95 32.98 -5.78
C PRO A 324 6.71 32.72 -7.10
N ASP A 325 7.01 33.74 -7.85
CA ASP A 325 7.64 33.62 -9.17
C ASP A 325 9.16 33.92 -9.13
N GLY A 326 9.68 34.22 -7.93
CA GLY A 326 11.09 34.35 -7.63
C GLY A 326 11.78 33.06 -7.21
N PRO A 327 13.09 33.03 -7.07
CA PRO A 327 13.85 31.93 -6.51
C PRO A 327 13.56 31.81 -4.99
N LEU A 328 13.86 30.64 -4.41
CA LEU A 328 13.78 30.47 -2.96
C LEU A 328 14.75 31.44 -2.27
N PRO A 329 14.28 32.32 -1.34
CA PRO A 329 15.17 33.21 -0.61
C PRO A 329 16.04 32.44 0.39
N ASP A 330 17.02 33.10 0.98
CA ASP A 330 17.81 32.56 2.07
C ASP A 330 16.90 32.21 3.27
N ILE A 331 16.90 30.94 3.66
CA ILE A 331 16.04 30.45 4.73
C ILE A 331 16.85 30.39 6.03
N PRO A 332 16.43 31.09 7.09
CA PRO A 332 17.12 31.05 8.38
C PRO A 332 17.06 29.65 8.99
N GLU A 333 17.99 29.36 9.91
CA GLU A 333 17.92 28.14 10.71
C GLU A 333 16.64 28.11 11.56
N THR A 334 16.01 26.96 11.61
CA THR A 334 14.77 26.72 12.36
C THR A 334 14.86 25.44 13.19
N ASN A 335 14.01 25.30 14.21
CA ASN A 335 13.97 24.09 15.04
C ASN A 335 13.22 22.91 14.40
N THR A 336 12.88 22.98 13.12
CA THR A 336 12.25 21.88 12.38
C THR A 336 13.29 20.85 11.92
N SER A 337 12.82 19.76 11.30
CA SER A 337 13.67 18.72 10.74
C SER A 337 14.72 19.29 9.77
N GLN A 338 15.95 19.43 10.23
CA GLN A 338 17.06 20.01 9.44
C GLN A 338 17.25 19.25 8.12
N SER A 339 17.21 17.91 8.13
CA SER A 339 17.37 17.08 6.95
C SER A 339 16.26 17.28 5.90
N GLY A 340 15.00 17.53 6.34
CA GLY A 340 13.88 17.84 5.44
C GLY A 340 14.05 19.20 4.77
N ARG A 341 14.44 20.20 5.55
CA ARG A 341 14.71 21.57 5.11
C ARG A 341 15.87 21.59 4.09
N GLU A 342 17.01 21.00 4.43
CA GLU A 342 18.18 20.93 3.54
C GLU A 342 17.86 20.26 2.21
N ARG A 343 17.12 19.15 2.22
CA ARG A 343 16.67 18.50 0.99
C ARG A 343 15.78 19.40 0.15
N THR A 344 14.88 20.15 0.77
CA THR A 344 13.99 21.10 0.07
C THR A 344 14.77 22.23 -0.58
N ILE A 345 15.73 22.82 0.14
CA ILE A 345 16.61 23.88 -0.40
C ILE A 345 17.47 23.33 -1.54
N LYS A 346 18.06 22.15 -1.36
CA LYS A 346 18.86 21.48 -2.40
C LYS A 346 18.06 21.18 -3.66
N LEU A 347 16.83 20.69 -3.51
CA LEU A 347 15.92 20.46 -4.63
C LEU A 347 15.65 21.73 -5.42
N ALA A 348 15.32 22.84 -4.73
CA ALA A 348 15.08 24.14 -5.37
C ALA A 348 16.29 24.60 -6.18
N ALA A 349 17.49 24.46 -5.62
CA ALA A 349 18.73 24.89 -6.27
C ALA A 349 19.11 23.97 -7.44
N GLN A 350 18.99 22.66 -7.31
CA GLN A 350 19.35 21.70 -8.35
C GLN A 350 18.46 21.77 -9.59
N GLU A 351 17.15 21.96 -9.39
CA GLU A 351 16.18 22.05 -10.49
C GLU A 351 15.85 23.50 -10.88
N ASN A 352 16.49 24.50 -10.26
CA ASN A 352 16.25 25.93 -10.48
C ASN A 352 14.77 26.32 -10.40
N LEU A 353 14.09 25.83 -9.34
CA LEU A 353 12.65 26.01 -9.15
C LEU A 353 12.34 27.38 -8.54
N THR A 354 11.27 28.02 -9.03
CA THR A 354 10.65 29.15 -8.32
C THR A 354 9.96 28.66 -7.04
N VAL A 355 9.64 29.58 -6.11
CA VAL A 355 8.88 29.28 -4.89
C VAL A 355 7.56 28.58 -5.24
N ARG A 356 6.85 29.04 -6.27
CA ARG A 356 5.62 28.43 -6.78
C ARG A 356 5.84 26.98 -7.20
N GLN A 357 6.83 26.73 -8.05
CA GLN A 357 7.14 25.39 -8.56
C GLN A 357 7.55 24.45 -7.43
N LEU A 358 8.36 24.92 -6.49
CA LEU A 358 8.79 24.15 -5.33
C LEU A 358 7.60 23.80 -4.42
N ALA A 359 6.72 24.77 -4.13
CA ALA A 359 5.51 24.55 -3.37
C ALA A 359 4.60 23.52 -4.06
N GLN A 360 4.36 23.66 -5.35
CA GLN A 360 3.55 22.75 -6.15
C GLN A 360 4.14 21.34 -6.20
N ARG A 361 5.46 21.21 -6.32
CA ARG A 361 6.18 19.93 -6.26
C ARG A 361 5.92 19.20 -4.93
N LEU A 362 6.09 19.89 -3.81
CA LEU A 362 5.89 19.33 -2.47
C LEU A 362 4.42 19.08 -2.15
N GLY A 363 3.53 19.97 -2.56
CA GLY A 363 2.09 19.84 -2.39
C GLY A 363 1.45 18.77 -3.29
N GLY A 364 2.10 18.44 -4.40
CA GLY A 364 1.69 17.38 -5.31
C GLY A 364 2.01 15.99 -4.76
N TYR A 365 3.28 15.71 -4.61
CA TYR A 365 3.78 14.46 -4.01
C TYR A 365 5.23 14.64 -3.55
N SER A 366 5.49 14.37 -2.27
CA SER A 366 6.80 14.55 -1.64
C SER A 366 7.52 13.25 -1.24
N GLY A 367 6.98 12.09 -1.62
CA GLY A 367 7.61 10.77 -1.39
C GLY A 367 8.65 10.41 -2.46
N LEU A 368 9.04 9.13 -2.50
CA LEU A 368 9.93 8.60 -3.53
C LEU A 368 9.30 8.77 -4.92
N ALA A 369 10.03 9.38 -5.83
CA ALA A 369 9.62 9.53 -7.22
C ALA A 369 10.77 9.16 -8.16
N MET A 370 10.47 8.36 -9.18
CA MET A 370 11.38 8.01 -10.27
C MET A 370 10.86 8.68 -11.54
N VAL A 371 11.62 9.63 -12.08
CA VAL A 371 11.27 10.41 -13.27
C VAL A 371 12.35 10.19 -14.33
N GLY A 372 11.98 9.59 -15.46
CA GLY A 372 13.00 9.30 -16.47
C GLY A 372 12.51 8.39 -17.59
N THR A 373 13.48 7.82 -18.30
CA THR A 373 13.23 6.82 -19.35
C THR A 373 12.95 5.43 -18.73
N PRO A 374 12.35 4.49 -19.48
CA PRO A 374 12.18 3.11 -19.01
C PRO A 374 13.47 2.49 -18.50
N LYS A 375 14.59 2.76 -19.20
CA LYS A 375 15.90 2.25 -18.80
C LYS A 375 16.38 2.85 -17.47
N THR A 376 16.34 4.16 -17.31
CA THR A 376 16.82 4.83 -16.08
C THR A 376 15.95 4.52 -14.86
N ILE A 377 14.64 4.30 -15.06
CA ILE A 377 13.73 3.84 -14.01
C ILE A 377 14.07 2.41 -13.60
N ALA A 378 14.27 1.52 -14.59
CA ALA A 378 14.67 0.15 -14.31
C ALA A 378 16.06 0.07 -13.64
N ASP A 379 17.02 0.93 -14.01
CA ASP A 379 18.34 1.03 -13.35
C ASP A 379 18.16 1.35 -11.85
N GLN A 380 17.32 2.33 -11.51
CA GLN A 380 17.05 2.71 -10.12
C GLN A 380 16.31 1.61 -9.35
N MET A 381 15.32 0.94 -9.96
CA MET A 381 14.60 -0.15 -9.31
C MET A 381 15.52 -1.34 -9.01
N GLU A 382 16.41 -1.67 -9.94
CA GLU A 382 17.43 -2.72 -9.78
C GLU A 382 18.42 -2.37 -8.68
N GLU A 383 18.92 -1.13 -8.63
CA GLU A 383 19.79 -0.65 -7.56
C GLU A 383 19.15 -0.78 -6.17
N TRP A 384 17.88 -0.38 -6.04
CA TRP A 384 17.15 -0.53 -4.77
C TRP A 384 17.01 -1.99 -4.34
N LEU A 385 16.74 -2.89 -5.28
CA LEU A 385 16.63 -4.32 -5.02
C LEU A 385 17.97 -4.91 -4.58
N GLU A 386 19.03 -4.65 -5.33
CA GLU A 386 20.37 -5.19 -5.08
C GLU A 386 21.00 -4.66 -3.78
N ALA A 387 20.77 -3.38 -3.49
CA ALA A 387 21.27 -2.72 -2.29
C ALA A 387 20.43 -3.00 -1.03
N CYS A 388 19.45 -3.91 -1.08
CA CYS A 388 18.55 -4.21 0.05
C CYS A 388 17.79 -2.98 0.57
N GLY A 389 17.39 -2.09 -0.33
CA GLY A 389 16.47 -0.99 -0.01
C GLY A 389 15.00 -1.40 -0.02
N CYS A 390 14.69 -2.53 -0.72
CA CYS A 390 13.32 -3.06 -0.85
C CYS A 390 13.31 -4.51 -1.34
N ASP A 391 12.13 -5.13 -1.35
CA ASP A 391 11.82 -6.37 -2.08
C ASP A 391 10.98 -6.08 -3.35
N GLY A 392 10.67 -4.83 -3.61
CA GLY A 392 9.84 -4.36 -4.71
C GLY A 392 9.22 -3.02 -4.40
N PHE A 393 8.15 -2.63 -5.09
CA PHE A 393 7.55 -1.31 -4.95
C PHE A 393 6.02 -1.36 -4.98
N ASN A 394 5.37 -0.49 -4.22
CA ASN A 394 4.01 -0.08 -4.48
C ASN A 394 4.02 1.09 -5.48
N ILE A 395 3.75 0.78 -6.74
CA ILE A 395 3.76 1.78 -7.81
C ILE A 395 2.56 2.71 -7.66
N MET A 396 2.84 3.99 -7.69
CA MET A 396 1.87 5.08 -7.72
C MET A 396 1.91 5.73 -9.09
N PHE A 397 0.80 5.62 -9.82
CA PHE A 397 0.73 6.20 -11.15
C PHE A 397 0.50 7.70 -11.05
N PRO A 398 1.24 8.53 -11.80
CA PRO A 398 1.20 9.98 -11.67
C PRO A 398 -0.14 10.55 -12.11
N TYR A 399 -0.78 9.95 -13.10
CA TYR A 399 -2.11 10.23 -13.63
C TYR A 399 -2.63 8.98 -14.36
N LEU A 400 -3.92 8.91 -14.58
CA LEU A 400 -4.58 7.74 -15.18
C LEU A 400 -5.47 8.18 -16.35
N PRO A 401 -5.45 7.46 -17.50
CA PRO A 401 -4.87 6.12 -17.70
C PRO A 401 -3.41 6.09 -18.17
N GLU A 402 -2.92 7.14 -18.86
CA GLU A 402 -1.66 7.10 -19.62
C GLU A 402 -0.45 6.78 -18.73
N GLY A 403 -0.38 7.30 -17.49
CA GLY A 403 0.73 7.00 -16.57
C GLY A 403 0.84 5.53 -16.22
N LEU A 404 -0.29 4.82 -16.09
CA LEU A 404 -0.33 3.37 -15.94
C LEU A 404 0.11 2.67 -17.23
N ASP A 405 -0.43 3.08 -18.37
CA ASP A 405 -0.12 2.48 -19.66
C ASP A 405 1.37 2.65 -19.99
N ASP A 406 1.95 3.83 -19.75
CA ASP A 406 3.38 4.10 -19.94
C ASP A 406 4.28 3.18 -19.09
N PHE A 407 3.94 2.96 -17.82
CA PHE A 407 4.69 2.05 -16.97
C PHE A 407 4.59 0.60 -17.45
N VAL A 408 3.37 0.13 -17.73
CA VAL A 408 3.09 -1.24 -18.16
C VAL A 408 3.74 -1.55 -19.53
N ASP A 409 3.65 -0.64 -20.49
CA ASP A 409 4.13 -0.89 -21.85
C ASP A 409 5.62 -0.64 -22.04
N LYS A 410 6.24 0.16 -21.16
CA LYS A 410 7.62 0.60 -21.37
C LYS A 410 8.58 0.15 -20.26
N VAL A 411 8.18 0.23 -18.98
CA VAL A 411 9.06 -0.12 -17.85
C VAL A 411 9.00 -1.61 -17.55
N VAL A 412 7.80 -2.20 -17.47
CA VAL A 412 7.65 -3.64 -17.19
C VAL A 412 8.44 -4.52 -18.16
N PRO A 413 8.39 -4.32 -19.49
CA PRO A 413 9.19 -5.12 -20.41
C PRO A 413 10.70 -4.98 -20.19
N GLU A 414 11.19 -3.81 -19.78
CA GLU A 414 12.61 -3.62 -19.45
C GLU A 414 13.01 -4.37 -18.18
N LEU A 415 12.15 -4.38 -17.12
CA LEU A 415 12.39 -5.16 -15.91
C LEU A 415 12.39 -6.67 -16.20
N GLN A 416 11.45 -7.14 -17.03
CA GLN A 416 11.38 -8.56 -17.47
C GLN A 416 12.60 -8.97 -18.29
N LYS A 417 13.04 -8.14 -19.23
CA LYS A 417 14.23 -8.35 -20.04
C LYS A 417 15.50 -8.49 -19.19
N ARG A 418 15.58 -7.75 -18.07
CA ARG A 418 16.68 -7.87 -17.09
C ARG A 418 16.58 -9.11 -16.21
N GLY A 419 15.46 -9.81 -16.22
CA GLY A 419 15.20 -10.96 -15.36
C GLY A 419 15.03 -10.60 -13.88
N ILE A 420 14.64 -9.34 -13.57
CA ILE A 420 14.37 -8.86 -12.22
C ILE A 420 12.88 -8.71 -11.93
N PHE A 421 12.02 -9.01 -12.89
CA PHE A 421 10.57 -9.09 -12.71
C PHE A 421 10.00 -10.28 -13.49
N ARG A 422 8.91 -10.86 -12.99
CA ARG A 422 8.27 -12.03 -13.60
C ARG A 422 7.71 -11.76 -14.99
N SER A 423 7.74 -12.77 -15.85
CA SER A 423 7.00 -12.78 -17.12
C SER A 423 5.67 -13.52 -17.00
N GLU A 424 5.55 -14.44 -16.03
CA GLU A 424 4.33 -15.19 -15.72
C GLU A 424 4.14 -15.28 -14.20
N TYR A 425 2.88 -15.48 -13.76
CA TYR A 425 2.58 -15.75 -12.35
C TYR A 425 3.07 -17.16 -11.97
N GLU A 426 3.67 -17.29 -10.78
CA GLU A 426 4.22 -18.53 -10.26
C GLU A 426 3.13 -19.49 -9.77
N GLY A 427 2.02 -18.95 -9.23
CA GLY A 427 0.95 -19.75 -8.68
C GLY A 427 -0.42 -19.10 -8.82
N PRO A 428 -1.49 -19.81 -8.42
CA PRO A 428 -2.85 -19.29 -8.43
C PRO A 428 -3.13 -18.26 -7.32
N THR A 429 -2.42 -18.34 -6.19
CA THR A 429 -2.70 -17.49 -5.02
C THR A 429 -1.74 -16.32 -4.90
N LEU A 430 -2.14 -15.29 -4.18
CA LEU A 430 -1.27 -14.15 -3.90
C LEU A 430 -0.06 -14.56 -3.05
N ARG A 431 -0.23 -15.47 -2.07
CA ARG A 431 0.89 -15.99 -1.27
C ARG A 431 1.95 -16.64 -2.12
N GLU A 432 1.56 -17.53 -3.03
CA GLU A 432 2.51 -18.20 -3.93
C GLU A 432 3.26 -17.19 -4.80
N ASN A 433 2.56 -16.20 -5.36
CA ASN A 433 3.16 -15.16 -6.19
C ASN A 433 4.11 -14.24 -5.39
N LEU A 434 3.92 -14.09 -4.08
CA LEU A 434 4.83 -13.38 -3.19
C LEU A 434 5.93 -14.29 -2.61
N GLY A 435 5.97 -15.57 -2.96
CA GLY A 435 6.93 -16.53 -2.38
C GLY A 435 6.75 -16.72 -0.88
N LEU A 436 5.53 -16.64 -0.39
CA LEU A 436 5.18 -16.75 1.02
C LEU A 436 4.63 -18.15 1.34
N PRO A 437 4.95 -18.73 2.49
CA PRO A 437 4.39 -20.01 2.89
C PRO A 437 2.89 -19.88 3.21
N ARG A 438 2.13 -20.94 2.97
CA ARG A 438 0.78 -21.04 3.47
C ARG A 438 0.81 -21.25 4.99
N PRO A 439 0.14 -20.43 5.81
CA PRO A 439 0.11 -20.60 7.25
C PRO A 439 -0.47 -21.96 7.64
N LYS A 440 0.14 -22.60 8.65
CA LYS A 440 -0.44 -23.78 9.26
C LYS A 440 -1.71 -23.40 10.02
N ASN A 441 -2.65 -24.34 10.11
CA ASN A 441 -3.78 -24.17 11.00
C ASN A 441 -3.31 -24.18 12.46
N GLN A 442 -3.83 -23.28 13.30
CA GLN A 442 -3.42 -23.17 14.71
C GLN A 442 -3.97 -24.31 15.58
N PHE A 443 -5.06 -24.96 15.15
CA PHE A 443 -5.83 -25.92 15.94
C PHE A 443 -5.82 -27.33 15.36
N PHE A 444 -5.40 -27.48 14.11
CA PHE A 444 -5.36 -28.75 13.40
C PHE A 444 -4.03 -28.96 12.68
N ASP A 445 -3.52 -30.21 12.69
CA ASP A 445 -2.33 -30.65 11.95
C ASP A 445 -2.62 -30.84 10.45
#